data_f5ad1001c22b0f72f70c7919734ce514
#
_entry.id   f5ad1001c22b0f72f70c7919734ce514
#
_cell.length_a   1.000
_cell.length_b   1.000
_cell.length_c   1.000
_cell.angle_alpha   90.00
_cell.angle_beta   90.00
_cell.angle_gamma   90.00
#
_symmetry.space_group_name_H-M   'P 1'
#
loop_
_entity.id
_entity.type
_entity.pdbx_description
1 polymer ?
#
loop_
_entity_poly.entity_id
_entity_poly.type
_entity_poly.pdbx_seq_one_letter_code
_entity_poly.pdbx_strand_id
1 'polypeptide(L)'
;MTSVITGDIINSRKSKTTKAWLNTLKSELNEYGKTPRSWEIFRVDSFQLEIKKPEAAVMAVLKIKSRIAAIKNLNVRISVGIGEKTYNASKITEANGDVFVRSGEAFEKLKTSRQTIMIASPWSEFDYTMNTMLSLACITIDTWSVTSASFIATMLKYPNLPQKDIGRKMKITQSSVSERRKRARYDEIMDMEAFYRYMLTQTMKIP
;
A
#
# COMPACT_ATOMS: atom_id res chain seq x y z
N MET A 1 6.12 2.89 18.55
CA MET A 1 5.85 3.41 17.18
C MET A 1 4.81 2.57 16.47
N THR A 2 4.01 3.21 15.60
CA THR A 2 3.06 2.60 14.67
C THR A 2 3.19 3.27 13.30
N SER A 3 2.45 2.84 12.31
CA SER A 3 2.30 3.61 11.07
C SER A 3 0.82 3.85 10.75
N VAL A 4 0.56 4.97 10.09
CA VAL A 4 -0.76 5.33 9.57
C VAL A 4 -0.66 5.52 8.06
N ILE A 5 -1.52 4.82 7.36
CA ILE A 5 -1.71 4.94 5.93
C ILE A 5 -2.88 5.90 5.69
N THR A 6 -2.68 6.92 4.88
CA THR A 6 -3.74 7.78 4.34
C THR A 6 -3.76 7.61 2.82
N GLY A 7 -4.93 7.39 2.24
CA GLY A 7 -5.03 7.17 0.80
C GLY A 7 -6.35 7.64 0.19
N ASP A 8 -6.33 7.82 -1.14
CA ASP A 8 -7.52 8.08 -1.94
C ASP A 8 -7.53 7.27 -3.24
N ILE A 9 -8.73 6.96 -3.71
CA ILE A 9 -8.91 6.21 -4.96
C ILE A 9 -8.92 7.18 -6.15
N ILE A 10 -7.91 7.05 -7.00
CA ILE A 10 -7.79 7.84 -8.23
C ILE A 10 -8.86 7.37 -9.22
N ASN A 11 -9.56 8.34 -9.85
CA ASN A 11 -10.66 8.12 -10.80
C ASN A 11 -11.91 7.45 -10.19
N SER A 12 -12.09 7.46 -8.87
CA SER A 12 -13.26 6.91 -8.17
C SER A 12 -14.59 7.37 -8.78
N ARG A 13 -14.71 8.68 -9.08
CA ARG A 13 -15.92 9.31 -9.64
C ARG A 13 -16.24 8.87 -11.07
N LYS A 14 -15.24 8.41 -11.82
CA LYS A 14 -15.42 7.92 -13.21
C LYS A 14 -15.77 6.44 -13.25
N SER A 15 -15.71 5.75 -12.12
CA SER A 15 -15.98 4.32 -12.04
C SER A 15 -17.47 4.02 -12.00
N LYS A 16 -17.94 3.23 -12.97
CA LYS A 16 -19.30 2.66 -12.94
C LYS A 16 -19.46 1.53 -11.90
N THR A 17 -18.41 1.15 -11.21
CA THR A 17 -18.35 -0.01 -10.31
C THR A 17 -18.02 0.39 -8.86
N THR A 18 -18.61 1.49 -8.36
CA THR A 18 -18.34 2.01 -7.00
C THR A 18 -18.46 0.93 -5.92
N LYS A 19 -19.52 0.13 -5.94
CA LYS A 19 -19.73 -0.95 -4.98
C LYS A 19 -18.61 -2.00 -5.02
N ALA A 20 -18.09 -2.32 -6.23
CA ALA A 20 -17.06 -3.34 -6.39
C ALA A 20 -15.71 -2.90 -5.79
N TRP A 21 -15.22 -1.70 -6.14
CA TRP A 21 -13.94 -1.25 -5.61
C TRP A 21 -14.03 -0.93 -4.10
N LEU A 22 -15.17 -0.41 -3.63
CA LEU A 22 -15.38 -0.16 -2.22
C LEU A 22 -15.35 -1.45 -1.39
N ASN A 23 -15.99 -2.52 -1.88
CA ASN A 23 -15.93 -3.82 -1.24
C ASN A 23 -14.52 -4.42 -1.26
N THR A 24 -13.79 -4.25 -2.37
CA THR A 24 -12.39 -4.67 -2.50
C THR A 24 -11.51 -3.94 -1.48
N LEU A 25 -11.65 -2.62 -1.37
CA LEU A 25 -10.91 -1.82 -0.39
C LEU A 25 -11.24 -2.25 1.04
N LYS A 26 -12.52 -2.35 1.40
CA LYS A 26 -12.96 -2.79 2.74
C LYS A 26 -12.44 -4.19 3.08
N SER A 27 -12.46 -5.10 2.12
CA SER A 27 -11.93 -6.46 2.31
C SER A 27 -10.43 -6.43 2.63
N GLU A 28 -9.66 -5.57 1.97
CA GLU A 28 -8.23 -5.44 2.23
C GLU A 28 -7.95 -4.75 3.56
N LEU A 29 -8.65 -3.66 3.88
CA LEU A 29 -8.47 -2.95 5.14
C LEU A 29 -8.82 -3.83 6.37
N ASN A 30 -9.80 -4.72 6.24
CA ASN A 30 -10.21 -5.66 7.29
C ASN A 30 -9.11 -6.68 7.67
N GLU A 31 -8.12 -6.94 6.80
CA GLU A 31 -6.96 -7.79 7.13
C GLU A 31 -6.10 -7.19 8.27
N TYR A 32 -6.19 -5.87 8.51
CA TYR A 32 -5.38 -5.14 9.48
C TYR A 32 -6.13 -4.75 10.76
N GLY A 33 -7.43 -4.97 10.81
CA GLY A 33 -8.25 -4.70 11.99
C GLY A 33 -9.68 -4.30 11.66
N LYS A 34 -10.41 -3.89 12.68
CA LYS A 34 -11.84 -3.56 12.56
C LYS A 34 -12.08 -2.06 12.41
N THR A 35 -13.02 -1.69 11.53
CA THR A 35 -13.59 -0.33 11.47
C THR A 35 -14.48 -0.09 12.69
N PRO A 36 -14.59 1.15 13.17
CA PRO A 36 -13.85 2.35 12.77
C PRO A 36 -12.52 2.56 13.50
N ARG A 37 -12.12 1.64 14.38
CA ARG A 37 -10.96 1.79 15.27
C ARG A 37 -9.61 1.67 14.55
N SER A 38 -9.48 0.69 13.63
CA SER A 38 -8.21 0.43 12.93
C SER A 38 -8.17 1.07 11.55
N TRP A 39 -9.31 1.27 10.93
CA TRP A 39 -9.44 1.93 9.65
C TRP A 39 -10.82 2.56 9.48
N GLU A 40 -10.88 3.58 8.65
CA GLU A 40 -12.13 4.24 8.28
C GLU A 40 -12.04 4.78 6.84
N ILE A 41 -13.18 4.76 6.12
CA ILE A 41 -13.32 5.40 4.82
C ILE A 41 -14.15 6.68 5.03
N PHE A 42 -13.60 7.82 4.58
CA PHE A 42 -14.22 9.13 4.68
C PHE A 42 -14.21 9.82 3.32
N ARG A 43 -15.01 10.87 3.16
CA ARG A 43 -15.12 11.61 1.88
C ARG A 43 -15.32 10.73 0.65
N VAL A 44 -16.06 9.64 0.79
CA VAL A 44 -16.45 8.69 -0.27
C VAL A 44 -15.28 7.78 -0.73
N ASP A 45 -14.09 8.29 -1.00
CA ASP A 45 -12.98 7.59 -1.64
C ASP A 45 -11.64 7.71 -0.90
N SER A 46 -11.60 8.43 0.20
CA SER A 46 -10.42 8.55 1.05
C SER A 46 -10.50 7.60 2.24
N PHE A 47 -9.37 7.09 2.70
CA PHE A 47 -9.31 6.19 3.84
C PHE A 47 -8.10 6.44 4.72
N GLN A 48 -8.22 6.05 5.99
CA GLN A 48 -7.11 5.91 6.93
C GLN A 48 -7.06 4.48 7.45
N LEU A 49 -5.84 3.99 7.69
CA LEU A 49 -5.56 2.65 8.20
C LEU A 49 -4.34 2.70 9.13
N GLU A 50 -4.47 2.18 10.34
CA GLU A 50 -3.34 1.96 11.25
C GLU A 50 -2.70 0.59 11.01
N ILE A 51 -1.39 0.57 10.86
CA ILE A 51 -0.56 -0.64 10.82
C ILE A 51 0.29 -0.65 12.09
N LYS A 52 -0.07 -1.51 13.03
CA LYS A 52 0.57 -1.57 14.36
C LYS A 52 2.06 -1.89 14.32
N LYS A 53 2.51 -2.65 13.32
CA LYS A 53 3.91 -2.97 13.05
C LYS A 53 4.38 -2.17 11.84
N PRO A 54 5.10 -1.07 12.04
CA PRO A 54 5.48 -0.19 10.92
C PRO A 54 6.18 -0.92 9.78
N GLU A 55 6.91 -2.00 10.09
CA GLU A 55 7.62 -2.82 9.11
C GLU A 55 6.67 -3.45 8.06
N ALA A 56 5.41 -3.62 8.40
CA ALA A 56 4.40 -4.18 7.49
C ALA A 56 3.73 -3.13 6.60
N ALA A 57 4.04 -1.84 6.75
CA ALA A 57 3.31 -0.77 6.08
C ALA A 57 3.45 -0.81 4.56
N VAL A 58 4.66 -1.01 4.02
CA VAL A 58 4.88 -1.07 2.56
C VAL A 58 4.20 -2.30 1.96
N MET A 59 4.23 -3.44 2.65
CA MET A 59 3.47 -4.62 2.22
C MET A 59 1.96 -4.34 2.14
N ALA A 60 1.41 -3.64 3.14
CA ALA A 60 0.00 -3.22 3.14
C ALA A 60 -0.30 -2.29 1.95
N VAL A 61 0.57 -1.32 1.69
CA VAL A 61 0.46 -0.41 0.53
C VAL A 61 0.43 -1.21 -0.77
N LEU A 62 1.36 -2.14 -0.98
CA LEU A 62 1.43 -2.97 -2.19
C LEU A 62 0.18 -3.83 -2.39
N LYS A 63 -0.36 -4.41 -1.31
CA LYS A 63 -1.61 -5.19 -1.35
C LYS A 63 -2.80 -4.31 -1.75
N ILE A 64 -3.01 -3.18 -1.08
CA ILE A 64 -4.10 -2.23 -1.41
C ILE A 64 -3.96 -1.79 -2.87
N LYS A 65 -2.76 -1.36 -3.27
CA LYS A 65 -2.50 -0.84 -4.60
C LYS A 65 -2.75 -1.86 -5.70
N SER A 66 -2.24 -3.08 -5.56
CA SER A 66 -2.44 -4.14 -6.54
C SER A 66 -3.92 -4.54 -6.68
N ARG A 67 -4.66 -4.60 -5.57
CA ARG A 67 -6.09 -4.95 -5.60
C ARG A 67 -6.96 -3.86 -6.23
N ILE A 68 -6.66 -2.60 -5.99
CA ILE A 68 -7.38 -1.48 -6.62
C ILE A 68 -7.00 -1.36 -8.10
N ALA A 69 -5.72 -1.43 -8.45
CA ALA A 69 -5.26 -1.39 -9.84
C ALA A 69 -5.74 -2.59 -10.68
N ALA A 70 -6.14 -3.70 -10.06
CA ALA A 70 -6.81 -4.82 -10.74
C ALA A 70 -8.22 -4.47 -11.23
N ILE A 71 -8.78 -3.34 -10.83
CA ILE A 71 -10.06 -2.82 -11.33
C ILE A 71 -9.77 -1.78 -12.41
N LYS A 72 -10.37 -1.98 -13.59
CA LYS A 72 -10.10 -1.15 -14.78
C LYS A 72 -10.23 0.34 -14.49
N ASN A 73 -9.24 1.12 -14.90
CA ASN A 73 -9.17 2.58 -14.79
C ASN A 73 -9.08 3.13 -13.36
N LEU A 74 -8.88 2.29 -12.35
CA LEU A 74 -8.66 2.73 -10.98
C LEU A 74 -7.19 2.60 -10.59
N ASN A 75 -6.75 3.50 -9.73
CA ASN A 75 -5.48 3.46 -9.02
C ASN A 75 -5.71 4.03 -7.61
N VAL A 76 -4.70 4.02 -6.78
CA VAL A 76 -4.77 4.60 -5.44
C VAL A 76 -3.50 5.39 -5.16
N ARG A 77 -3.66 6.54 -4.51
CA ARG A 77 -2.58 7.36 -3.97
C ARG A 77 -2.51 7.07 -2.47
N ILE A 78 -1.31 6.83 -1.95
CA ILE A 78 -1.12 6.36 -0.58
C ILE A 78 0.10 7.04 0.04
N SER A 79 -0.07 7.64 1.21
CA SER A 79 1.01 8.05 2.08
C SER A 79 1.11 7.14 3.30
N VAL A 80 2.31 7.00 3.83
CA VAL A 80 2.61 6.27 5.07
C VAL A 80 3.28 7.25 6.03
N GLY A 81 2.65 7.53 7.16
CA GLY A 81 3.29 8.16 8.30
C GLY A 81 3.85 7.10 9.25
N ILE A 82 5.03 7.31 9.78
CA ILE A 82 5.64 6.49 10.84
C ILE A 82 5.89 7.40 12.05
N GLY A 83 5.50 6.96 13.24
CA GLY A 83 5.63 7.77 14.45
C GLY A 83 4.87 7.20 15.62
N GLU A 84 4.58 8.07 16.59
CA GLU A 84 3.84 7.72 17.79
C GLU A 84 2.35 8.11 17.69
N LYS A 85 1.52 7.25 18.21
CA LYS A 85 0.10 7.52 18.43
C LYS A 85 -0.09 7.92 19.87
N THR A 86 -0.35 9.19 20.12
CA THR A 86 -0.43 9.75 21.49
C THR A 86 -1.86 9.70 22.05
N TYR A 87 -2.88 9.68 21.19
CA TYR A 87 -4.29 9.60 21.60
C TYR A 87 -5.02 8.49 20.84
N ASN A 88 -5.64 7.58 21.60
CA ASN A 88 -6.47 6.49 21.08
C ASN A 88 -7.94 6.88 21.18
N ALA A 89 -8.62 7.01 20.04
CA ALA A 89 -10.04 7.24 19.96
C ALA A 89 -10.81 5.97 19.56
N SER A 90 -12.13 6.03 19.64
CA SER A 90 -13.03 4.98 19.13
C SER A 90 -12.97 4.84 17.61
N LYS A 91 -12.66 5.95 16.92
CA LYS A 91 -12.45 6.02 15.47
C LYS A 91 -11.03 6.48 15.18
N ILE A 92 -10.43 5.89 14.14
CA ILE A 92 -9.08 6.25 13.72
C ILE A 92 -8.97 7.71 13.28
N THR A 93 -10.01 8.26 12.67
CA THR A 93 -10.08 9.66 12.19
C THR A 93 -10.15 10.69 13.31
N GLU A 94 -10.42 10.27 14.55
CA GLU A 94 -10.43 11.09 15.77
C GLU A 94 -9.16 10.88 16.62
N ALA A 95 -8.32 9.89 16.26
CA ALA A 95 -7.07 9.60 16.95
C ALA A 95 -6.00 10.66 16.60
N ASN A 96 -4.99 10.82 17.46
CA ASN A 96 -3.96 11.82 17.28
C ASN A 96 -2.55 11.29 17.61
N GLY A 97 -1.56 12.01 17.12
CA GLY A 97 -0.14 11.73 17.25
C GLY A 97 0.62 12.21 16.01
N ASP A 98 1.95 12.32 16.12
CA ASP A 98 2.79 12.77 15.01
C ASP A 98 2.71 11.83 13.79
N VAL A 99 2.40 10.56 14.00
CA VAL A 99 2.15 9.59 12.92
C VAL A 99 1.02 10.04 11.98
N PHE A 100 -0.05 10.64 12.51
CA PHE A 100 -1.17 11.14 11.71
C PHE A 100 -0.78 12.41 10.95
N VAL A 101 -0.07 13.33 11.62
CA VAL A 101 0.43 14.56 11.01
C VAL A 101 1.35 14.23 9.83
N ARG A 102 2.34 13.35 10.04
CA ARG A 102 3.27 12.89 8.99
C ARG A 102 2.54 12.26 7.81
N SER A 103 1.58 11.36 8.08
CA SER A 103 0.78 10.73 7.02
C SER A 103 -0.02 11.77 6.23
N GLY A 104 -0.66 12.73 6.91
CA GLY A 104 -1.45 13.79 6.28
C GLY A 104 -0.59 14.73 5.42
N GLU A 105 0.54 15.21 5.94
CA GLU A 105 1.46 16.10 5.19
C GLU A 105 2.06 15.40 3.95
N ALA A 106 2.47 14.14 4.10
CA ALA A 106 2.95 13.36 2.96
C ALA A 106 1.84 13.16 1.92
N PHE A 107 0.60 12.98 2.36
CA PHE A 107 -0.54 12.84 1.46
C PHE A 107 -0.83 14.14 0.68
N GLU A 108 -0.76 15.30 1.34
CA GLU A 108 -0.92 16.59 0.65
C GLU A 108 0.19 16.82 -0.39
N LYS A 109 1.45 16.47 -0.07
CA LYS A 109 2.57 16.52 -1.05
C LYS A 109 2.32 15.62 -2.26
N LEU A 110 1.76 14.42 -2.05
CA LEU A 110 1.41 13.50 -3.15
C LEU A 110 0.39 14.08 -4.12
N LYS A 111 -0.53 14.94 -3.68
CA LYS A 111 -1.56 15.54 -4.57
C LYS A 111 -0.96 16.40 -5.67
N THR A 112 0.19 17.01 -5.41
CA THR A 112 0.93 17.85 -6.35
C THR A 112 2.10 17.13 -7.03
N SER A 113 2.37 15.89 -6.64
CA SER A 113 3.44 15.04 -7.14
C SER A 113 2.94 14.12 -8.27
N ARG A 114 3.89 13.61 -9.07
CA ARG A 114 3.63 12.50 -10.00
C ARG A 114 3.64 11.14 -9.31
N GLN A 115 4.19 11.06 -8.10
CA GLN A 115 4.25 9.83 -7.31
C GLN A 115 2.87 9.49 -6.74
N THR A 116 2.65 8.22 -6.49
CA THR A 116 1.42 7.74 -5.85
C THR A 116 1.68 7.07 -4.51
N ILE A 117 2.94 6.95 -4.10
CA ILE A 117 3.35 6.41 -2.79
C ILE A 117 4.40 7.32 -2.19
N MET A 118 4.25 7.67 -0.90
CA MET A 118 5.21 8.46 -0.14
C MET A 118 5.25 8.02 1.32
N ILE A 119 6.43 8.09 1.93
CA ILE A 119 6.65 7.81 3.35
C ILE A 119 7.13 9.09 4.04
N ALA A 120 6.68 9.31 5.27
CA ALA A 120 7.20 10.33 6.18
C ALA A 120 7.39 9.73 7.57
N SER A 121 8.57 9.89 8.13
CA SER A 121 8.99 9.37 9.42
C SER A 121 9.72 10.45 10.24
N PRO A 122 10.15 10.17 11.48
CA PRO A 122 11.05 11.07 12.23
C PRO A 122 12.45 11.20 11.62
N TRP A 123 12.83 10.36 10.67
CA TRP A 123 14.21 10.24 10.17
C TRP A 123 14.32 10.70 8.72
N SER A 124 14.88 11.87 8.51
CA SER A 124 14.97 12.51 7.19
C SER A 124 15.79 11.70 6.16
N GLU A 125 16.88 11.05 6.57
CA GLU A 125 17.71 10.22 5.68
C GLU A 125 16.97 8.95 5.24
N PHE A 126 16.23 8.32 6.17
CA PHE A 126 15.36 7.21 5.86
C PHE A 126 14.28 7.63 4.85
N ASP A 127 13.60 8.76 5.10
CA ASP A 127 12.58 9.29 4.21
C ASP A 127 13.13 9.58 2.82
N TYR A 128 14.30 10.23 2.74
CA TYR A 128 14.94 10.53 1.46
C TYR A 128 15.25 9.25 0.68
N THR A 129 15.89 8.28 1.32
CA THR A 129 16.26 6.99 0.72
C THR A 129 15.02 6.24 0.23
N MET A 130 14.04 6.06 1.11
CA MET A 130 12.84 5.30 0.78
C MET A 130 11.97 5.97 -0.28
N ASN A 131 11.80 7.29 -0.23
CA ASN A 131 11.01 8.00 -1.22
C ASN A 131 11.69 8.02 -2.60
N THR A 132 13.03 8.03 -2.66
CA THR A 132 13.76 7.88 -3.91
C THR A 132 13.50 6.48 -4.51
N MET A 133 13.61 5.41 -3.71
CA MET A 133 13.31 4.06 -4.17
C MET A 133 11.84 3.88 -4.58
N LEU A 134 10.90 4.42 -3.81
CA LEU A 134 9.48 4.40 -4.14
C LEU A 134 9.17 5.17 -5.42
N SER A 135 9.85 6.28 -5.66
CA SER A 135 9.73 7.03 -6.92
C SER A 135 10.10 6.18 -8.13
N LEU A 136 11.22 5.46 -8.06
CA LEU A 136 11.65 4.53 -9.10
C LEU A 136 10.69 3.33 -9.23
N ALA A 137 10.25 2.75 -8.12
CA ALA A 137 9.30 1.64 -8.13
C ALA A 137 7.94 2.04 -8.72
N CYS A 138 7.47 3.27 -8.46
CA CYS A 138 6.20 3.79 -8.97
C CYS A 138 6.19 3.87 -10.51
N ILE A 139 7.35 4.00 -11.19
CA ILE A 139 7.42 3.91 -12.67
C ILE A 139 6.81 2.60 -13.16
N THR A 140 7.01 1.51 -12.42
CA THR A 140 6.44 0.19 -12.74
C THR A 140 5.06 -0.01 -12.11
N ILE A 141 4.94 0.29 -10.82
CA ILE A 141 3.72 0.03 -10.03
C ILE A 141 2.52 0.79 -10.61
N ASP A 142 2.71 2.05 -11.03
CA ASP A 142 1.64 2.89 -11.56
C ASP A 142 1.23 2.54 -12.98
N THR A 143 2.06 1.75 -13.68
CA THR A 143 1.77 1.26 -15.05
C THR A 143 1.27 -0.18 -15.09
N TRP A 144 1.03 -0.83 -13.96
CA TRP A 144 0.46 -2.18 -13.95
C TRP A 144 -0.86 -2.22 -14.71
N SER A 145 -0.91 -3.08 -15.71
CA SER A 145 -2.18 -3.46 -16.33
C SER A 145 -3.07 -4.18 -15.32
N VAL A 146 -4.38 -4.24 -15.57
CA VAL A 146 -5.33 -5.04 -14.77
C VAL A 146 -4.81 -6.48 -14.56
N THR A 147 -4.22 -7.07 -15.59
CA THR A 147 -3.65 -8.42 -15.51
C THR A 147 -2.42 -8.49 -14.60
N SER A 148 -1.50 -7.51 -14.72
CA SER A 148 -0.32 -7.45 -13.86
C SER A 148 -0.69 -7.18 -12.41
N ALA A 149 -1.60 -6.23 -12.16
CA ALA A 149 -2.09 -5.92 -10.83
C ALA A 149 -2.79 -7.11 -10.17
N SER A 150 -3.66 -7.82 -10.89
CA SER A 150 -4.31 -9.06 -10.46
C SER A 150 -3.30 -10.17 -10.14
N PHE A 151 -2.23 -10.27 -10.93
CA PHE A 151 -1.15 -11.21 -10.70
C PHE A 151 -0.41 -10.89 -9.39
N ILE A 152 0.01 -9.63 -9.21
CA ILE A 152 0.66 -9.15 -7.97
C ILE A 152 -0.24 -9.40 -6.76
N ALA A 153 -1.51 -9.03 -6.82
CA ALA A 153 -2.47 -9.25 -5.73
C ALA A 153 -2.56 -10.74 -5.35
N THR A 154 -2.52 -11.64 -6.34
CA THR A 154 -2.54 -13.09 -6.09
C THR A 154 -1.25 -13.56 -5.44
N MET A 155 -0.09 -13.11 -5.94
CA MET A 155 1.22 -13.44 -5.36
C MET A 155 1.34 -12.96 -3.91
N LEU A 156 0.93 -11.72 -3.62
CA LEU A 156 0.97 -11.15 -2.27
C LEU A 156 -0.02 -11.83 -1.30
N LYS A 157 -1.12 -12.36 -1.81
CA LYS A 157 -2.08 -13.13 -1.00
C LYS A 157 -1.58 -14.53 -0.66
N TYR A 158 -0.77 -15.13 -1.53
CA TYR A 158 -0.28 -16.50 -1.39
C TYR A 158 1.24 -16.59 -1.57
N PRO A 159 2.02 -15.93 -0.69
CA PRO A 159 3.46 -15.73 -0.89
C PRO A 159 4.27 -17.05 -0.91
N ASN A 160 3.76 -18.09 -0.26
CA ASN A 160 4.45 -19.37 -0.13
C ASN A 160 3.98 -20.43 -1.13
N LEU A 161 3.03 -20.08 -2.03
CA LEU A 161 2.57 -21.06 -3.00
C LEU A 161 3.56 -21.22 -4.16
N PRO A 162 3.85 -22.47 -4.56
CA PRO A 162 4.62 -22.76 -5.78
C PRO A 162 3.97 -22.14 -7.03
N GLN A 163 4.78 -21.77 -8.02
CA GLN A 163 4.27 -21.17 -9.28
C GLN A 163 3.22 -22.04 -9.98
N LYS A 164 3.34 -23.37 -9.91
CA LYS A 164 2.35 -24.32 -10.44
C LYS A 164 0.98 -24.13 -9.81
N ASP A 165 0.93 -23.89 -8.49
CA ASP A 165 -0.33 -23.72 -7.76
C ASP A 165 -0.91 -22.30 -7.94
N ILE A 166 -0.06 -21.30 -8.09
CA ILE A 166 -0.47 -19.97 -8.56
C ILE A 166 -1.11 -20.07 -9.95
N GLY A 167 -0.48 -20.84 -10.86
CA GLY A 167 -1.04 -21.08 -12.19
C GLY A 167 -2.44 -21.72 -12.14
N ARG A 168 -2.63 -22.73 -11.29
CA ARG A 168 -3.95 -23.35 -11.07
C ARG A 168 -4.99 -22.36 -10.55
N LYS A 169 -4.63 -21.53 -9.56
CA LYS A 169 -5.53 -20.50 -9.03
C LYS A 169 -5.92 -19.44 -10.06
N MET A 170 -5.00 -19.06 -10.91
CA MET A 170 -5.23 -18.06 -11.96
C MET A 170 -5.72 -18.67 -13.29
N LYS A 171 -5.84 -19.99 -13.39
CA LYS A 171 -6.20 -20.73 -14.61
C LYS A 171 -5.26 -20.42 -15.78
N ILE A 172 -3.96 -20.39 -15.52
CA ILE A 172 -2.88 -20.17 -16.50
C ILE A 172 -1.76 -21.20 -16.34
N THR A 173 -0.91 -21.32 -17.36
CA THR A 173 0.25 -22.22 -17.32
C THR A 173 1.32 -21.70 -16.38
N GLN A 174 2.24 -22.56 -15.93
CA GLN A 174 3.40 -22.15 -15.13
C GLN A 174 4.33 -21.19 -15.90
N SER A 175 4.50 -21.39 -17.21
CA SER A 175 5.26 -20.45 -18.06
C SER A 175 4.63 -19.06 -18.05
N SER A 176 3.29 -18.98 -18.18
CA SER A 176 2.57 -17.69 -18.08
C SER A 176 2.71 -17.04 -16.69
N VAL A 177 2.83 -17.83 -15.61
CA VAL A 177 3.15 -17.30 -14.27
C VAL A 177 4.53 -16.64 -14.27
N SER A 178 5.54 -17.33 -14.79
CA SER A 178 6.90 -16.80 -14.87
C SER A 178 6.99 -15.52 -15.70
N GLU A 179 6.32 -15.48 -16.87
CA GLU A 179 6.26 -14.28 -17.70
C GLU A 179 5.56 -13.10 -17.01
N ARG A 180 4.42 -13.35 -16.34
CA ARG A 180 3.70 -12.30 -15.59
C ARG A 180 4.52 -11.78 -14.42
N ARG A 181 5.27 -12.66 -13.72
CA ARG A 181 6.20 -12.29 -12.65
C ARG A 181 7.25 -11.31 -13.15
N LYS A 182 7.92 -11.63 -14.26
CA LYS A 182 8.90 -10.76 -14.91
C LYS A 182 8.30 -9.42 -15.38
N ARG A 183 7.16 -9.48 -16.07
CA ARG A 183 6.48 -8.28 -16.59
C ARG A 183 6.02 -7.34 -15.49
N ALA A 184 5.52 -7.88 -14.39
CA ALA A 184 5.07 -7.09 -13.25
C ALA A 184 6.22 -6.61 -12.35
N ARG A 185 7.46 -7.03 -12.61
CA ARG A 185 8.64 -6.74 -11.80
C ARG A 185 8.44 -7.14 -10.33
N TYR A 186 7.84 -8.33 -10.14
CA TYR A 186 7.49 -8.81 -8.80
C TYR A 186 8.69 -8.90 -7.88
N ASP A 187 9.81 -9.45 -8.38
CA ASP A 187 10.99 -9.70 -7.56
C ASP A 187 11.65 -8.38 -7.13
N GLU A 188 11.83 -7.44 -8.04
CA GLU A 188 12.41 -6.13 -7.75
C GLU A 188 11.56 -5.32 -6.77
N ILE A 189 10.22 -5.46 -6.85
CA ILE A 189 9.30 -4.81 -5.89
C ILE A 189 9.39 -5.47 -4.51
N MET A 190 9.54 -6.80 -4.46
CA MET A 190 9.73 -7.51 -3.19
C MET A 190 11.10 -7.24 -2.57
N ASP A 191 12.14 -7.06 -3.37
CA ASP A 191 13.46 -6.64 -2.89
C ASP A 191 13.40 -5.23 -2.27
N MET A 192 12.68 -4.30 -2.90
CA MET A 192 12.44 -2.96 -2.36
C MET A 192 11.64 -3.03 -1.04
N GLU A 193 10.63 -3.89 -0.95
CA GLU A 193 9.86 -4.09 0.28
C GLU A 193 10.72 -4.69 1.40
N ALA A 194 11.56 -5.66 1.08
CA ALA A 194 12.50 -6.25 2.03
C ALA A 194 13.55 -5.23 2.50
N PHE A 195 14.03 -4.39 1.61
CA PHE A 195 14.95 -3.29 1.94
C PHE A 195 14.28 -2.26 2.85
N TYR A 196 13.01 -1.91 2.62
CA TYR A 196 12.26 -1.04 3.53
C TYR A 196 12.25 -1.61 4.96
N ARG A 197 11.90 -2.89 5.13
CA ARG A 197 11.88 -3.53 6.45
C ARG A 197 13.26 -3.53 7.11
N TYR A 198 14.29 -3.83 6.34
CA TYR A 198 15.66 -3.81 6.83
C TYR A 198 16.05 -2.40 7.30
N MET A 199 15.91 -1.40 6.45
CA MET A 199 16.26 -0.01 6.75
C MET A 199 15.49 0.53 7.96
N LEU A 200 14.17 0.30 8.02
CA LEU A 200 13.36 0.74 9.15
C LEU A 200 13.84 0.09 10.46
N THR A 201 14.11 -1.22 10.44
CA THR A 201 14.59 -1.94 11.62
C THR A 201 15.95 -1.44 12.09
N GLN A 202 16.87 -1.09 11.18
CA GLN A 202 18.15 -0.51 11.55
C GLN A 202 17.98 0.90 12.13
N THR A 203 17.19 1.74 11.46
CA THR A 203 16.93 3.13 11.88
C THR A 203 16.27 3.20 13.28
N MET A 204 15.32 2.30 13.56
CA MET A 204 14.64 2.23 14.86
C MET A 204 15.55 1.77 16.03
N LYS A 205 16.73 1.19 15.74
CA LYS A 205 17.71 0.79 16.76
C LYS A 205 18.69 1.91 17.13
N ILE A 206 18.74 2.97 16.36
CA ILE A 206 19.59 4.13 16.64
C ILE A 206 18.90 4.96 17.72
N PRO A 207 19.55 5.16 18.89
CA PRO A 207 18.98 5.88 20.03
C PRO A 207 18.71 7.36 19.74
#